data_8a0ff733517b4149efaa282f6d4744ef
#
_entry.id   8a0ff733517b4149efaa282f6d4744ef
#
_cell.length_a   1.000
_cell.length_b   1.000
_cell.length_c   1.000
_cell.angle_alpha   90.00
_cell.angle_beta   90.00
_cell.angle_gamma   90.00
#
_symmetry.space_group_name_H-M   'P 1'
#
loop_
_entity.id
_entity.type
_entity.pdbx_description
1 polymer ?
#
loop_
_entity_poly.entity_id
_entity_poly.type
_entity_poly.pdbx_seq_one_letter_code
_entity_poly.pdbx_strand_id
1 'polypeptide(L)'
;MVTKWGLSQKLGPMLYDEEEGEVFLGRSVTQRKNVSAQTAMDIDNEIRAVVDKCYAIARELLETNRHILEAMADALMKYETIDAGQIDDIMNGKEPRPPHSSSSLTEKKVDIAKPNSDTPV
;
A
#
# COMPACT_ATOMS: atom_id res chain seq x y z
N MET A 1 2.30 12.19 -8.17
CA MET A 1 3.71 12.17 -7.73
C MET A 1 4.56 13.09 -8.59
N VAL A 2 4.69 12.87 -9.89
CA VAL A 2 5.52 13.70 -10.79
C VAL A 2 4.93 15.10 -10.93
N THR A 3 3.63 15.22 -11.17
CA THR A 3 2.95 16.49 -11.46
C THR A 3 2.59 17.30 -10.23
N LYS A 4 2.13 16.65 -9.14
CA LYS A 4 1.66 17.34 -7.92
C LYS A 4 2.75 17.55 -6.88
N TRP A 5 3.66 16.58 -6.73
CA TRP A 5 4.63 16.58 -5.61
C TRP A 5 6.07 16.84 -6.04
N GLY A 6 6.30 17.10 -7.34
CA GLY A 6 7.64 17.43 -7.85
C GLY A 6 8.69 16.34 -7.57
N LEU A 7 8.31 15.06 -7.58
CA LEU A 7 9.21 13.96 -7.26
C LEU A 7 10.07 13.50 -8.44
N SER A 8 10.07 14.23 -9.56
CA SER A 8 10.94 13.96 -10.71
C SER A 8 12.23 14.76 -10.59
N GLN A 9 13.37 14.12 -10.73
CA GLN A 9 14.67 14.80 -10.79
C GLN A 9 14.82 15.63 -12.08
N LYS A 10 14.17 15.20 -13.16
CA LYS A 10 14.25 15.85 -14.48
C LYS A 10 13.37 17.09 -14.57
N LEU A 11 12.15 17.03 -14.02
CA LEU A 11 11.16 18.10 -14.07
C LEU A 11 11.26 19.08 -12.90
N GLY A 12 12.00 18.69 -11.84
CA GLY A 12 12.17 19.49 -10.64
C GLY A 12 10.92 19.57 -9.74
N PRO A 13 10.99 20.36 -8.66
CA PRO A 13 9.92 20.50 -7.67
C PRO A 13 8.87 21.53 -8.11
N MET A 14 8.36 21.41 -9.32
CA MET A 14 7.31 22.29 -9.86
C MET A 14 5.96 21.59 -9.87
N LEU A 15 4.90 22.36 -9.65
CA LEU A 15 3.52 21.92 -9.79
C LEU A 15 3.09 22.06 -11.25
N TYR A 16 2.75 20.94 -11.88
CA TYR A 16 2.25 20.88 -13.27
C TYR A 16 0.77 20.50 -13.32
N ASP A 17 0.11 20.44 -12.16
CA ASP A 17 -1.30 20.06 -12.05
C ASP A 17 -2.18 21.28 -12.28
N GLU A 18 -3.23 21.11 -13.05
CA GLU A 18 -4.28 22.11 -13.17
C GLU A 18 -5.21 21.90 -11.95
N GLU A 19 -5.36 22.91 -11.09
CA GLU A 19 -6.48 22.96 -10.16
C GLU A 19 -7.76 22.88 -11.01
N GLU A 20 -8.54 21.81 -10.86
CA GLU A 20 -9.92 21.79 -11.31
C GLU A 20 -10.64 22.91 -10.56
N GLY A 21 -10.68 24.09 -11.16
CA GLY A 21 -11.44 25.21 -10.63
C GLY A 21 -12.88 24.75 -10.46
N GLU A 22 -13.39 24.87 -9.25
CA GLU A 22 -14.81 24.62 -8.94
C GLU A 22 -15.67 25.25 -10.01
N VAL A 23 -16.52 24.44 -10.64
CA VAL A 23 -17.52 24.89 -11.63
C VAL A 23 -18.56 25.73 -10.89
N PHE A 24 -18.24 27.01 -10.68
CA PHE A 24 -19.19 27.95 -10.11
C PHE A 24 -20.00 28.55 -11.26
N LEU A 25 -21.28 28.17 -11.30
CA LEU A 25 -22.36 28.79 -12.09
C LEU A 25 -22.07 28.95 -13.61
N GLY A 26 -22.08 27.86 -14.36
CA GLY A 26 -22.48 27.88 -15.79
C GLY A 26 -21.54 28.63 -16.77
N ARG A 27 -20.38 29.09 -16.36
CA ARG A 27 -19.33 29.63 -17.23
C ARG A 27 -18.22 28.59 -17.37
N SER A 28 -18.16 27.94 -18.51
CA SER A 28 -16.98 27.17 -18.90
C SER A 28 -15.80 28.13 -19.03
N VAL A 29 -14.98 28.25 -18.00
CA VAL A 29 -13.69 28.88 -18.13
C VAL A 29 -12.84 27.93 -18.96
N THR A 30 -12.52 28.34 -20.18
CA THR A 30 -11.61 27.61 -21.06
C THR A 30 -10.27 27.54 -20.35
N GLN A 31 -9.97 26.40 -19.73
CA GLN A 31 -8.69 26.16 -19.07
C GLN A 31 -7.59 26.23 -20.13
N ARG A 32 -6.77 27.27 -20.05
CA ARG A 32 -5.54 27.32 -20.83
C ARG A 32 -4.61 26.26 -20.24
N LYS A 33 -4.24 25.26 -21.05
CA LYS A 33 -3.13 24.38 -20.73
C LYS A 33 -1.90 25.24 -20.44
N ASN A 34 -1.56 25.39 -19.16
CA ASN A 34 -0.39 26.18 -18.74
C ASN A 34 0.95 25.47 -19.04
N VAL A 35 0.91 24.33 -19.70
CA VAL A 35 2.06 23.48 -19.97
C VAL A 35 2.26 23.39 -21.48
N SER A 36 3.48 23.63 -21.95
CA SER A 36 3.81 23.46 -23.37
C SER A 36 3.67 22.00 -23.80
N ALA A 37 3.42 21.76 -25.10
CA ALA A 37 3.34 20.39 -25.62
C ALA A 37 4.62 19.58 -25.34
N GLN A 38 5.78 20.21 -25.40
CA GLN A 38 7.06 19.58 -25.08
C GLN A 38 7.13 19.16 -23.60
N THR A 39 6.74 20.04 -22.68
CA THR A 39 6.72 19.72 -21.24
C THR A 39 5.71 18.61 -20.92
N ALA A 40 4.56 18.59 -21.60
CA ALA A 40 3.59 17.51 -21.45
C ALA A 40 4.19 16.16 -21.88
N MET A 41 4.90 16.10 -22.99
CA MET A 41 5.60 14.89 -23.43
C MET A 41 6.71 14.47 -22.43
N ASP A 42 7.43 15.43 -21.87
CA ASP A 42 8.46 15.14 -20.87
C ASP A 42 7.87 14.58 -19.57
N ILE A 43 6.70 15.09 -19.15
CA ILE A 43 5.94 14.56 -18.01
C ILE A 43 5.51 13.11 -18.29
N ASP A 44 4.94 12.83 -19.46
CA ASP A 44 4.49 11.49 -19.82
C ASP A 44 5.65 10.50 -19.87
N ASN A 45 6.78 10.90 -20.43
CA ASN A 45 7.99 10.08 -20.50
C ASN A 45 8.55 9.79 -19.10
N GLU A 46 8.55 10.78 -18.22
CA GLU A 46 9.02 10.61 -16.84
C GLU A 46 8.11 9.68 -16.02
N ILE A 47 6.79 9.85 -16.16
CA ILE A 47 5.81 8.97 -15.53
C ILE A 47 6.02 7.53 -16.00
N ARG A 48 6.15 7.32 -17.31
CA ARG A 48 6.38 5.99 -17.89
C ARG A 48 7.68 5.39 -17.38
N ALA A 49 8.78 6.14 -17.35
CA ALA A 49 10.07 5.68 -16.87
C ALA A 49 10.01 5.20 -15.40
N VAL A 50 9.29 5.93 -14.53
CA VAL A 50 9.09 5.52 -13.12
C VAL A 50 8.30 4.22 -13.03
N VAL A 51 7.19 4.11 -13.78
CA VAL A 51 6.34 2.91 -13.78
C VAL A 51 7.10 1.70 -14.32
N ASP A 52 7.77 1.84 -15.46
CA ASP A 52 8.54 0.75 -16.09
C ASP A 52 9.67 0.26 -15.17
N LYS A 53 10.36 1.18 -14.49
CA LYS A 53 11.38 0.83 -13.49
C LYS A 53 10.80 0.03 -12.33
N CYS A 54 9.69 0.48 -11.75
CA CYS A 54 9.04 -0.21 -10.65
C CYS A 54 8.51 -1.59 -11.07
N TYR A 55 7.96 -1.67 -12.28
CA TYR A 55 7.50 -2.94 -12.85
C TYR A 55 8.64 -3.93 -13.05
N ALA A 56 9.77 -3.47 -13.59
CA ALA A 56 10.95 -4.32 -13.77
C ALA A 56 11.46 -4.87 -12.44
N ILE A 57 11.55 -4.03 -11.40
CA ILE A 57 11.96 -4.45 -10.04
C ILE A 57 10.98 -5.49 -9.47
N ALA A 58 9.68 -5.24 -9.58
CA ALA A 58 8.67 -6.17 -9.07
C ALA A 58 8.73 -7.52 -9.78
N ARG A 59 8.93 -7.51 -11.10
CA ARG A 59 9.07 -8.72 -11.91
C ARG A 59 10.33 -9.50 -11.50
N GLU A 60 11.46 -8.83 -11.38
CA GLU A 60 12.73 -9.44 -10.96
C GLU A 60 12.61 -10.09 -9.58
N LEU A 61 11.96 -9.40 -8.61
CA LEU A 61 11.71 -9.94 -7.28
C LEU A 61 10.88 -11.22 -7.31
N LEU A 62 9.82 -11.27 -8.12
CA LEU A 62 8.97 -12.44 -8.24
C LEU A 62 9.66 -13.60 -8.97
N GLU A 63 10.39 -13.30 -10.05
CA GLU A 63 11.12 -14.33 -10.81
C GLU A 63 12.25 -14.95 -9.97
N THR A 64 12.99 -14.12 -9.23
CA THR A 64 14.09 -14.58 -8.37
C THR A 64 13.57 -15.42 -7.18
N ASN A 65 12.42 -15.04 -6.61
CA ASN A 65 11.83 -15.70 -5.44
C ASN A 65 10.65 -16.61 -5.80
N ARG A 66 10.63 -17.14 -7.03
CA ARG A 66 9.52 -17.97 -7.51
C ARG A 66 9.22 -19.15 -6.61
N HIS A 67 10.25 -19.82 -6.06
CA HIS A 67 10.10 -20.93 -5.14
C HIS A 67 9.36 -20.55 -3.84
N ILE A 68 9.57 -19.32 -3.35
CA ILE A 68 8.84 -18.77 -2.17
C ILE A 68 7.38 -18.52 -2.55
N LEU A 69 7.13 -17.96 -3.73
CA LEU A 69 5.78 -17.72 -4.24
C LEU A 69 4.99 -19.02 -4.39
N GLU A 70 5.62 -20.07 -4.93
CA GLU A 70 5.01 -21.40 -5.07
C GLU A 70 4.72 -22.01 -3.68
N ALA A 71 5.66 -21.92 -2.73
CA ALA A 71 5.43 -22.39 -1.36
C ALA A 71 4.29 -21.64 -0.64
N MET A 72 4.14 -20.32 -0.87
CA MET A 72 3.00 -19.56 -0.36
C MET A 72 1.68 -20.01 -0.99
N ALA A 73 1.67 -20.29 -2.29
CA ALA A 73 0.49 -20.80 -2.98
C ALA A 73 0.07 -22.18 -2.43
N ASP A 74 1.01 -23.09 -2.23
CA ASP A 74 0.75 -24.40 -1.65
C ASP A 74 0.22 -24.29 -0.21
N ALA A 75 0.79 -23.39 0.60
CA ALA A 75 0.30 -23.11 1.94
C ALA A 75 -1.13 -22.57 1.95
N LEU A 76 -1.48 -21.66 1.02
CA LEU A 76 -2.85 -21.15 0.85
C LEU A 76 -3.82 -22.24 0.41
N MET A 77 -3.40 -23.14 -0.47
CA MET A 77 -4.22 -24.29 -0.89
C MET A 77 -4.49 -25.25 0.28
N LYS A 78 -3.53 -25.39 1.21
CA LYS A 78 -3.61 -26.29 2.36
C LYS A 78 -4.40 -25.69 3.53
N TYR A 79 -4.22 -24.40 3.80
CA TYR A 79 -4.74 -23.75 5.02
C TYR A 79 -5.81 -22.70 4.74
N GLU A 80 -6.09 -22.37 3.47
CA GLU A 80 -7.03 -21.34 3.00
C GLU A 80 -6.58 -19.89 3.35
N THR A 81 -5.93 -19.72 4.52
CA THR A 81 -5.33 -18.46 4.98
C THR A 81 -3.95 -18.73 5.55
N ILE A 82 -3.05 -17.78 5.40
CA ILE A 82 -1.71 -17.82 6.02
C ILE A 82 -1.53 -16.60 6.91
N ASP A 83 -0.99 -16.82 8.11
CA ASP A 83 -0.66 -15.77 9.06
C ASP A 83 0.79 -15.28 8.90
N ALA A 84 1.15 -14.20 9.62
CA ALA A 84 2.48 -13.63 9.56
C ALA A 84 3.59 -14.63 9.93
N GLY A 85 3.32 -15.51 10.92
CA GLY A 85 4.29 -16.52 11.34
C GLY A 85 4.53 -17.59 10.28
N GLN A 86 3.50 -17.97 9.53
CA GLN A 86 3.61 -18.89 8.41
C GLN A 86 4.35 -18.25 7.23
N ILE A 87 4.11 -16.96 6.97
CA ILE A 87 4.85 -16.20 5.96
C ILE A 87 6.34 -16.15 6.33
N ASP A 88 6.68 -15.85 7.57
CA ASP A 88 8.06 -15.82 8.05
C ASP A 88 8.74 -17.19 7.93
N ASP A 89 8.04 -18.29 8.23
CA ASP A 89 8.57 -19.64 8.05
C ASP A 89 8.90 -19.91 6.57
N ILE A 90 7.99 -19.59 5.66
CA ILE A 90 8.18 -19.77 4.21
C ILE A 90 9.33 -18.89 3.69
N MET A 91 9.41 -17.64 4.11
CA MET A 91 10.49 -16.73 3.74
C MET A 91 11.86 -17.22 4.21
N ASN A 92 11.92 -17.94 5.32
CA ASN A 92 13.14 -18.58 5.84
C ASN A 92 13.39 -19.99 5.27
N GLY A 93 12.59 -20.43 4.29
CA GLY A 93 12.72 -21.76 3.68
C GLY A 93 12.31 -22.91 4.60
N LYS A 94 11.48 -22.64 5.61
CA LYS A 94 10.94 -23.64 6.54
C LYS A 94 9.54 -24.05 6.12
N GLU A 95 9.13 -25.26 6.52
CA GLU A 95 7.75 -25.68 6.35
C GLU A 95 6.83 -24.81 7.23
N PRO A 96 5.73 -24.26 6.68
CA PRO A 96 4.85 -23.40 7.44
C PRO A 96 4.17 -24.19 8.57
N ARG A 97 4.23 -23.64 9.78
CA ARG A 97 3.54 -24.18 10.95
C ARG A 97 2.01 -24.20 10.75
N PRO A 98 1.27 -25.06 11.44
CA PRO A 98 -0.19 -25.00 11.38
C PRO A 98 -0.69 -23.62 11.87
N PRO A 99 -1.81 -23.09 11.29
CA PRO A 99 -2.34 -21.81 11.68
C PRO A 99 -2.71 -21.80 13.16
N HIS A 100 -2.41 -20.68 13.84
CA HIS A 100 -2.90 -20.50 15.20
C HIS A 100 -4.43 -20.47 15.17
N SER A 101 -5.06 -21.49 15.77
CA SER A 101 -6.51 -21.49 15.92
C SER A 101 -6.90 -20.22 16.69
N SER A 102 -7.83 -19.45 16.15
CA SER A 102 -8.33 -18.19 16.69
C SER A 102 -9.08 -18.31 18.03
N SER A 103 -8.91 -19.43 18.75
CA SER A 103 -9.54 -19.69 20.05
C SER A 103 -8.86 -19.02 21.25
N SER A 104 -7.77 -18.24 21.07
CA SER A 104 -7.07 -17.57 22.18
C SER A 104 -7.37 -16.07 22.34
N LEU A 105 -8.36 -15.53 21.62
CA LEU A 105 -8.73 -14.10 21.75
C LEU A 105 -9.95 -13.84 22.63
N THR A 106 -10.44 -14.84 23.34
CA THR A 106 -11.54 -14.66 24.29
C THR A 106 -11.09 -15.14 25.65
N GLU A 107 -10.47 -14.31 26.44
CA GLU A 107 -10.56 -14.22 27.91
C GLU A 107 -9.51 -13.29 28.50
N LYS A 108 -9.53 -12.01 28.09
CA LYS A 108 -9.17 -10.96 29.06
C LYS A 108 -10.44 -10.58 29.80
N LYS A 109 -10.73 -11.35 30.86
CA LYS A 109 -11.69 -11.01 31.88
C LYS A 109 -11.30 -9.63 32.43
N VAL A 110 -12.11 -8.64 32.15
CA VAL A 110 -12.02 -7.34 32.81
C VAL A 110 -12.48 -7.57 34.25
N ASP A 111 -11.56 -7.61 35.20
CA ASP A 111 -11.87 -7.52 36.63
C ASP A 111 -12.44 -6.12 36.90
N ILE A 112 -13.76 -6.03 36.89
CA ILE A 112 -14.49 -4.89 37.39
C ILE A 112 -14.35 -4.89 38.91
N ALA A 113 -13.49 -4.01 39.42
CA ALA A 113 -13.34 -3.71 40.81
C ALA A 113 -14.72 -3.35 41.41
N LYS A 114 -15.12 -4.11 42.42
CA LYS A 114 -16.32 -3.84 43.25
C LYS A 114 -16.17 -2.46 43.92
N PRO A 115 -17.21 -1.63 43.97
CA PRO A 115 -17.15 -0.41 44.77
C PRO A 115 -17.17 -0.76 46.25
N ASN A 116 -16.20 -0.26 47.00
CA ASN A 116 -16.15 -0.29 48.43
C ASN A 116 -17.36 0.48 49.01
N SER A 117 -18.22 -0.26 49.66
CA SER A 117 -19.22 0.28 50.60
C SER A 117 -18.60 0.31 52.00
N ASP A 118 -18.12 1.45 52.41
CA ASP A 118 -17.92 1.76 53.83
C ASP A 118 -17.89 3.27 54.00
N THR A 119 -19.02 3.82 54.44
CA THR A 119 -19.08 5.08 55.12
C THR A 119 -19.89 4.86 56.40
N PRO A 120 -19.31 4.94 57.60
CA PRO A 120 -20.10 5.08 58.83
C PRO A 120 -20.26 6.59 59.18
N VAL A 121 -21.49 6.94 59.45
CA VAL A 121 -22.04 8.01 60.34
C VAL A 121 -21.46 9.43 60.21
#